data_ed71774d62bc5f181d4f5def051c316e
#
_entry.id   ed71774d62bc5f181d4f5def051c316e
#
_cell.length_a   1.000
_cell.length_b   1.000
_cell.length_c   1.000
_cell.angle_alpha   90.00
_cell.angle_beta   90.00
_cell.angle_gamma   90.00
#
_symmetry.space_group_name_H-M   'P 1'
#
loop_
_entity.id
_entity.type
_entity.pdbx_description
1 polymer ?
#
loop_
_entity_poly.entity_id
_entity_poly.type
_entity_poly.pdbx_seq_one_letter_code
_entity_poly.pdbx_strand_id
1 'polypeptide(L)'
;IQKVFKRMFSFMSSGYFCQTDMGENNIIFRRHNLLIDFSEYWWSILIEGPHRDQLSLAYVSWKMHTPVLTSSEISSRGSVYFSIKKHKHLFQRSGFHHFYLLLFFAIPYYVFIKLYATFFILKRLMHKLLSH
;
A
#
# COMPACT_ATOMS: atom_id res chain seq x y z
N ILE A 1 -0.03 13.98 -2.21
CA ILE A 1 -1.31 13.23 -2.14
C ILE A 1 -1.74 12.84 -3.56
N GLN A 2 -1.89 13.75 -4.50
CA GLN A 2 -2.35 13.48 -5.87
C GLN A 2 -1.53 12.41 -6.61
N LYS A 3 -0.20 12.42 -6.49
CA LYS A 3 0.68 11.41 -7.10
C LYS A 3 0.43 9.99 -6.53
N VAL A 4 0.13 9.89 -5.23
CA VAL A 4 -0.20 8.60 -4.58
C VAL A 4 -1.49 8.04 -5.15
N PHE A 5 -2.55 8.83 -5.21
CA PHE A 5 -3.83 8.39 -5.79
C PHE A 5 -3.69 7.96 -7.24
N LYS A 6 -2.99 8.75 -8.08
CA LYS A 6 -2.74 8.40 -9.47
C LYS A 6 -2.04 7.03 -9.60
N ARG A 7 -1.05 6.77 -8.75
CA ARG A 7 -0.33 5.48 -8.74
C ARG A 7 -1.22 4.33 -8.27
N MET A 8 -2.01 4.53 -7.22
CA MET A 8 -2.97 3.53 -6.76
C MET A 8 -3.98 3.17 -7.87
N PHE A 9 -4.53 4.17 -8.56
CA PHE A 9 -5.42 3.93 -9.71
C PHE A 9 -4.73 3.13 -10.82
N SER A 10 -3.48 3.42 -11.13
CA SER A 10 -2.69 2.66 -12.10
C SER A 10 -2.54 1.19 -11.68
N PHE A 11 -2.28 0.92 -10.40
CA PHE A 11 -2.19 -0.45 -9.88
C PHE A 11 -3.54 -1.17 -9.95
N MET A 12 -4.62 -0.51 -9.55
CA MET A 12 -5.97 -1.06 -9.65
C MET A 12 -6.37 -1.35 -11.10
N SER A 13 -6.04 -0.47 -12.03
CA SER A 13 -6.31 -0.67 -13.46
C SER A 13 -5.55 -1.86 -14.05
N SER A 14 -4.41 -2.23 -13.47
CA SER A 14 -3.66 -3.44 -13.84
C SER A 14 -4.20 -4.72 -13.17
N GLY A 15 -5.29 -4.63 -12.40
CA GLY A 15 -5.91 -5.77 -11.71
C GLY A 15 -5.40 -6.01 -10.30
N TYR A 16 -4.54 -5.13 -9.76
CA TYR A 16 -4.07 -5.25 -8.39
C TYR A 16 -5.10 -4.71 -7.40
N PHE A 17 -5.67 -5.61 -6.62
CA PHE A 17 -6.51 -5.25 -5.48
C PHE A 17 -5.76 -5.62 -4.22
N CYS A 18 -5.37 -4.62 -3.44
CA CYS A 18 -4.63 -4.82 -2.20
C CYS A 18 -5.45 -5.72 -1.25
N GLN A 19 -4.99 -6.96 -1.08
CA GLN A 19 -5.62 -7.95 -0.18
C GLN A 19 -4.79 -8.16 1.08
N THR A 20 -3.60 -7.57 1.15
CA THR A 20 -2.65 -7.75 2.25
C THR A 20 -2.41 -6.43 2.96
N ASP A 21 -2.18 -6.49 4.26
CA ASP A 21 -1.74 -5.35 5.03
C ASP A 21 -0.42 -4.81 4.47
N MET A 22 -0.33 -3.50 4.36
CA MET A 22 0.92 -2.85 4.01
C MET A 22 1.90 -3.00 5.17
N GLY A 23 2.89 -3.86 5.00
CA GLY A 23 3.93 -4.07 5.99
C GLY A 23 4.79 -2.82 6.23
N GLU A 24 5.37 -2.70 7.40
CA GLU A 24 6.43 -1.73 7.66
C GLU A 24 7.72 -2.21 7.00
N ASN A 25 8.16 -1.55 5.91
CA ASN A 25 9.37 -1.90 5.15
C ASN A 25 10.64 -1.28 5.74
N ASN A 26 10.72 -1.15 7.05
CA ASN A 26 11.88 -0.53 7.70
C ASN A 26 13.15 -1.36 7.55
N ILE A 27 13.00 -2.68 7.43
CA ILE A 27 14.11 -3.61 7.26
C ILE A 27 13.66 -4.70 6.28
N ILE A 28 14.44 -4.90 5.23
CA ILE A 28 14.17 -5.89 4.19
C ILE A 28 15.41 -6.76 4.02
N PHE A 29 15.26 -8.06 4.24
CA PHE A 29 16.26 -9.05 3.91
C PHE A 29 15.93 -9.71 2.58
N ARG A 30 16.88 -9.73 1.67
CA ARG A 30 16.70 -10.35 0.34
C ARG A 30 17.94 -11.06 -0.12
N ARG A 31 17.76 -12.15 -0.87
CA ARG A 31 18.86 -12.81 -1.60
C ARG A 31 19.09 -12.03 -2.90
N HIS A 32 20.14 -11.21 -2.93
CA HIS A 32 20.41 -10.30 -4.04
C HIS A 32 20.44 -11.02 -5.40
N ASN A 33 21.19 -12.11 -5.50
CA ASN A 33 21.37 -12.81 -6.77
C ASN A 33 20.10 -13.44 -7.36
N LEU A 34 19.09 -13.73 -6.53
CA LEU A 34 17.83 -14.32 -6.97
C LEU A 34 16.74 -13.28 -7.25
N LEU A 35 16.92 -12.04 -6.80
CA LEU A 35 15.90 -10.99 -6.84
C LEU A 35 16.39 -9.73 -7.56
N ILE A 36 17.30 -9.88 -8.54
CA ILE A 36 17.79 -8.74 -9.32
C ILE A 36 16.63 -8.09 -10.08
N ASP A 37 15.93 -8.87 -10.92
CA ASP A 37 14.81 -8.37 -11.75
C ASP A 37 13.69 -7.78 -10.90
N PHE A 38 13.37 -8.42 -9.77
CA PHE A 38 12.41 -7.90 -8.79
C PHE A 38 12.85 -6.54 -8.25
N SER A 39 14.12 -6.41 -7.91
CA SER A 39 14.67 -5.19 -7.32
C SER A 39 14.73 -4.05 -8.33
N GLU A 40 15.11 -4.33 -9.56
CA GLU A 40 15.15 -3.35 -10.66
C GLU A 40 13.74 -2.88 -11.02
N TYR A 41 12.79 -3.80 -11.13
CA TYR A 41 11.40 -3.44 -11.39
C TYR A 41 10.80 -2.63 -10.23
N TRP A 42 11.04 -3.02 -8.99
CA TRP A 42 10.60 -2.25 -7.83
C TRP A 42 11.21 -0.85 -7.80
N TRP A 43 12.50 -0.76 -8.12
CA TRP A 43 13.21 0.52 -8.18
C TRP A 43 12.65 1.45 -9.27
N SER A 44 12.34 0.92 -10.45
CA SER A 44 11.71 1.71 -11.54
C SER A 44 10.38 2.32 -11.09
N ILE A 45 9.54 1.54 -10.40
CA ILE A 45 8.26 2.02 -9.87
C ILE A 45 8.45 3.10 -8.81
N LEU A 46 9.47 2.96 -7.95
CA LEU A 46 9.79 3.96 -6.93
C LEU A 46 10.24 5.29 -7.53
N ILE A 47 11.08 5.27 -8.57
CA ILE A 47 11.58 6.48 -9.24
C ILE A 47 10.44 7.22 -9.94
N GLU A 48 9.60 6.51 -10.65
CA GLU A 48 8.50 7.10 -11.43
C GLU A 48 7.33 7.58 -10.56
N GLY A 49 7.24 7.09 -9.33
CA GLY A 49 6.08 7.28 -8.46
C GLY A 49 6.28 8.18 -7.25
N PRO A 50 5.31 8.18 -6.36
CA PRO A 50 5.47 8.75 -5.04
C PRO A 50 6.39 7.82 -4.24
N HIS A 51 7.58 8.20 -3.94
CA HIS A 51 8.61 7.42 -3.22
C HIS A 51 8.08 6.75 -1.91
N ARG A 52 7.02 5.93 -2.05
CA ARG A 52 6.35 5.16 -1.00
C ARG A 52 6.59 3.69 -1.27
N ASP A 53 7.63 3.17 -0.63
CA ASP A 53 8.08 1.79 -0.71
C ASP A 53 7.01 0.78 -0.30
N GLN A 54 6.26 1.07 0.75
CA GLN A 54 5.18 0.22 1.26
C GLN A 54 4.10 -0.07 0.21
N LEU A 55 3.72 0.97 -0.56
CA LEU A 55 2.71 0.83 -1.60
C LEU A 55 3.22 0.04 -2.81
N SER A 56 4.45 0.29 -3.21
CA SER A 56 5.04 -0.29 -4.41
C SER A 56 5.52 -1.72 -4.22
N LEU A 57 6.04 -2.06 -3.03
CA LEU A 57 6.54 -3.41 -2.75
C LEU A 57 5.44 -4.46 -2.85
N ALA A 58 4.28 -4.20 -2.27
CA ALA A 58 3.15 -5.12 -2.31
C ALA A 58 2.64 -5.33 -3.76
N TYR A 59 2.59 -4.26 -4.55
CA TYR A 59 2.24 -4.34 -5.97
C TYR A 59 3.24 -5.19 -6.77
N VAL A 60 4.55 -4.95 -6.59
CA VAL A 60 5.59 -5.68 -7.31
C VAL A 60 5.60 -7.16 -6.91
N SER A 61 5.44 -7.46 -5.63
CA SER A 61 5.30 -8.82 -5.12
C SER A 61 4.17 -9.57 -5.83
N TRP A 62 3.01 -8.93 -5.94
CA TRP A 62 1.85 -9.48 -6.66
C TRP A 62 2.15 -9.65 -8.16
N LYS A 63 2.69 -8.62 -8.80
CA LYS A 63 2.93 -8.60 -10.24
C LYS A 63 3.95 -9.65 -10.69
N MET A 64 4.98 -9.87 -9.90
CA MET A 64 6.06 -10.81 -10.20
C MET A 64 5.85 -12.19 -9.55
N HIS A 65 4.71 -12.40 -8.87
CA HIS A 65 4.41 -13.64 -8.15
C HIS A 65 5.52 -14.04 -7.17
N THR A 66 6.18 -13.05 -6.58
CA THR A 66 7.28 -13.25 -5.64
C THR A 66 6.77 -12.94 -4.23
N PRO A 67 6.57 -13.96 -3.39
CA PRO A 67 6.01 -13.73 -2.05
C PRO A 67 6.98 -12.97 -1.15
N VAL A 68 6.46 -11.97 -0.45
CA VAL A 68 7.18 -11.26 0.61
C VAL A 68 6.69 -11.78 1.95
N LEU A 69 7.60 -12.38 2.71
CA LEU A 69 7.29 -12.83 4.08
C LEU A 69 7.41 -11.64 5.02
N THR A 70 6.35 -11.36 5.74
CA THR A 70 6.33 -10.33 6.79
C THR A 70 6.41 -11.01 8.15
N SER A 71 7.28 -10.51 9.03
CA SER A 71 7.29 -10.94 10.42
C SER A 71 6.29 -10.09 11.21
N SER A 72 5.30 -10.74 11.81
CA SER A 72 4.34 -10.09 12.70
C SER A 72 4.85 -9.94 14.14
N GLU A 73 5.91 -10.66 14.49
CA GLU A 73 6.35 -10.76 15.88
C GLU A 73 7.24 -9.60 16.34
N ILE A 74 7.88 -8.90 15.41
CA ILE A 74 8.86 -7.86 15.76
C ILE A 74 8.55 -6.59 14.96
N SER A 75 7.75 -5.71 15.54
CA SER A 75 7.70 -4.33 15.03
C SER A 75 9.07 -3.67 15.27
N SER A 76 9.63 -3.06 14.23
CA SER A 76 10.89 -2.28 14.36
C SER A 76 10.78 -1.17 15.40
N ARG A 77 9.57 -0.72 15.73
CA ARG A 77 9.29 0.33 16.70
C ARG A 77 9.39 -0.12 18.16
N GLY A 78 9.24 -1.41 18.41
CA GLY A 78 9.34 -2.02 19.75
C GLY A 78 10.48 -3.02 19.90
N SER A 79 11.36 -3.11 18.91
CA SER A 79 12.45 -4.10 18.89
C SER A 79 13.59 -3.72 19.82
N VAL A 80 14.15 -4.74 20.49
CA VAL A 80 15.37 -4.60 21.30
C VAL A 80 16.60 -4.32 20.43
N TYR A 81 16.53 -4.69 19.15
CA TYR A 81 17.65 -4.59 18.20
C TYR A 81 17.70 -3.27 17.44
N PHE A 82 16.61 -2.49 17.41
CA PHE A 82 16.52 -1.28 16.62
C PHE A 82 15.98 -0.11 17.44
N SER A 83 16.62 1.05 17.30
CA SER A 83 16.15 2.29 17.92
C SER A 83 15.68 3.26 16.83
N ILE A 84 14.50 3.83 17.02
CA ILE A 84 13.96 4.85 16.10
C ILE A 84 14.55 6.21 16.50
N LYS A 85 15.31 6.81 15.57
CA LYS A 85 15.72 8.20 15.71
C LYS A 85 14.63 9.11 15.14
N LYS A 86 14.09 10.01 15.98
CA LYS A 86 13.13 11.02 15.53
C LYS A 86 13.82 11.98 14.54
N HIS A 87 13.27 12.10 13.34
CA HIS A 87 13.72 13.10 12.38
C HIS A 87 13.36 14.51 12.88
N LYS A 88 14.34 15.39 13.01
CA LYS A 88 14.17 16.76 13.53
C LYS A 88 13.18 17.63 12.73
N HIS A 89 12.87 17.28 11.48
CA HIS A 89 12.04 18.08 10.57
C HIS A 89 10.54 17.77 10.55
N LEU A 90 10.07 16.75 11.29
CA LEU A 90 8.66 16.34 11.24
C LEU A 90 7.76 17.07 12.26
N PHE A 91 8.30 17.91 13.14
CA PHE A 91 7.52 18.48 14.26
C PHE A 91 6.87 19.83 13.98
N GLN A 92 6.97 20.39 12.76
CA GLN A 92 6.47 21.74 12.48
C GLN A 92 5.22 21.83 11.59
N ARG A 93 4.53 20.71 11.29
CA ARG A 93 3.24 20.79 10.61
C ARG A 93 2.10 20.70 11.61
N SER A 94 1.47 21.85 11.83
CA SER A 94 0.33 22.04 12.73
C SER A 94 -0.75 20.96 12.55
N GLY A 95 -1.22 20.38 13.66
CA GLY A 95 -2.25 19.32 13.69
C GLY A 95 -3.58 19.68 13.02
N PHE A 96 -3.86 20.97 12.79
CA PHE A 96 -5.04 21.45 12.09
C PHE A 96 -5.14 20.97 10.63
N HIS A 97 -4.02 20.92 9.89
CA HIS A 97 -4.04 20.48 8.48
C HIS A 97 -4.39 18.99 8.31
N HIS A 98 -4.04 18.15 9.26
CA HIS A 98 -4.38 16.72 9.24
C HIS A 98 -5.86 16.47 9.50
N PHE A 99 -6.49 17.26 10.34
CA PHE A 99 -7.91 17.13 10.65
C PHE A 99 -8.80 17.46 9.43
N TYR A 100 -8.48 18.53 8.70
CA TYR A 100 -9.21 18.89 7.48
C TYR A 100 -8.99 17.85 6.35
N LEU A 101 -7.80 17.31 6.21
CA LEU A 101 -7.52 16.24 5.23
C LEU A 101 -8.30 14.95 5.55
N LEU A 102 -8.44 14.60 6.82
CA LEU A 102 -9.25 13.45 7.25
C LEU A 102 -10.74 13.66 6.94
N LEU A 103 -11.29 14.83 7.30
CA LEU A 103 -12.71 15.13 7.12
C LEU A 103 -13.12 15.22 5.64
N PHE A 104 -12.33 15.90 4.80
CA PHE A 104 -12.72 16.19 3.42
C PHE A 104 -12.29 15.11 2.42
N PHE A 105 -11.31 14.27 2.75
CA PHE A 105 -10.79 13.27 1.80
C PHE A 105 -10.87 11.84 2.30
N ALA A 106 -10.52 11.55 3.54
CA ALA A 106 -10.48 10.18 4.02
C ALA A 106 -11.88 9.60 4.27
N ILE A 107 -12.82 10.40 4.80
CA ILE A 107 -14.19 9.93 5.05
C ILE A 107 -14.96 9.69 3.75
N PRO A 108 -15.01 10.63 2.79
CA PRO A 108 -15.66 10.37 1.50
C PRO A 108 -15.03 9.21 0.73
N TYR A 109 -13.69 9.08 0.78
CA TYR A 109 -12.98 7.97 0.16
C TYR A 109 -13.36 6.62 0.78
N TYR A 110 -13.43 6.54 2.11
CA TYR A 110 -13.85 5.33 2.81
C TYR A 110 -15.29 4.94 2.47
N VAL A 111 -16.20 5.91 2.43
CA VAL A 111 -17.60 5.68 2.03
C VAL A 111 -17.67 5.20 0.59
N PHE A 112 -16.91 5.81 -0.32
CA PHE A 112 -16.87 5.39 -1.72
C PHE A 112 -16.37 3.95 -1.90
N ILE A 113 -15.30 3.57 -1.18
CA ILE A 113 -14.80 2.17 -1.22
C ILE A 113 -15.85 1.19 -0.70
N LYS A 114 -16.53 1.53 0.39
CA LYS A 114 -17.59 0.66 0.94
C LYS A 114 -18.76 0.50 -0.04
N LEU A 115 -19.21 1.58 -0.66
CA LEU A 115 -20.28 1.54 -1.68
C LEU A 115 -19.85 0.73 -2.91
N TYR A 116 -18.62 0.90 -3.37
CA TYR A 116 -18.08 0.13 -4.50
C TYR A 116 -17.98 -1.37 -4.19
N ALA A 117 -17.51 -1.72 -2.99
CA ALA A 117 -17.44 -3.11 -2.56
C ALA A 117 -18.83 -3.77 -2.46
N THR A 118 -19.82 -3.05 -1.91
CA THR A 118 -21.20 -3.55 -1.85
C THR A 118 -21.82 -3.71 -3.23
N PHE A 119 -21.57 -2.78 -4.15
CA PHE A 119 -22.01 -2.88 -5.54
C PHE A 119 -21.43 -4.11 -6.23
N PHE A 120 -20.16 -4.41 -6.00
CA PHE A 120 -19.49 -5.58 -6.59
C PHE A 120 -20.04 -6.90 -6.05
N ILE A 121 -20.36 -6.96 -4.76
CA ILE A 121 -21.00 -8.12 -4.12
C ILE A 121 -22.40 -8.32 -4.69
N LEU A 122 -23.21 -7.26 -4.80
CA LEU A 122 -24.55 -7.31 -5.37
C LEU A 122 -24.52 -7.77 -6.84
N LYS A 123 -23.62 -7.25 -7.64
CA LYS A 123 -23.43 -7.67 -9.04
C LYS A 123 -23.10 -9.17 -9.14
N ARG A 124 -22.25 -9.68 -8.25
CA ARG A 124 -21.88 -11.10 -8.22
C ARG A 124 -23.04 -11.98 -7.80
N LEU A 125 -23.86 -11.53 -6.85
CA LEU A 125 -25.08 -12.24 -6.42
C LEU A 125 -26.13 -12.26 -7.53
N MET A 126 -26.37 -11.14 -8.19
CA MET A 126 -27.28 -11.04 -9.35
C MET A 126 -26.87 -11.97 -10.47
N HIS A 127 -25.58 -12.04 -10.78
CA HIS A 127 -25.07 -12.93 -11.83
C HIS A 127 -25.30 -14.41 -11.48
N LYS A 128 -25.17 -14.77 -10.20
CA LYS A 128 -25.49 -16.14 -9.73
C LYS A 128 -26.97 -16.47 -9.79
N LEU A 129 -27.85 -15.49 -9.53
CA LEU A 129 -29.30 -15.68 -9.57
C LEU A 129 -29.83 -15.80 -11.01
N LEU A 130 -29.18 -15.15 -11.98
CA LEU A 130 -29.59 -15.17 -13.39
C LEU A 130 -28.98 -16.34 -14.18
N SER A 131 -28.01 -17.08 -13.58
CA SER A 131 -27.38 -18.25 -14.18
C SER A 131 -28.04 -19.59 -13.75
N HIS A 132 -29.11 -19.52 -12.99
CA HIS A 132 -30.04 -20.61 -12.66
C HIS A 132 -31.41 -20.38 -13.32
#